data_eae18ba0d349d0247a5c03995fcba110
#
_entry.id   eae18ba0d349d0247a5c03995fcba110
#
_cell.length_a   1.000
_cell.length_b   1.000
_cell.length_c   1.000
_cell.angle_alpha   90.00
_cell.angle_beta   90.00
_cell.angle_gamma   90.00
#
_symmetry.space_group_name_H-M   'P 1'
#
loop_
_entity.id
_entity.type
_entity.pdbx_description
1 polymer ?
#
loop_
_entity_poly.entity_id
_entity_poly.type
_entity_poly.pdbx_seq_one_letter_code
_entity_poly.pdbx_strand_id
1 'polypeptide(L)'
;GYGFMAEDEQMVAGMEAAGLTFIGPCSRTVRQAGLKDEAKRTALRVGVSVTPGIDNGTTLTLLKKYPDKGALEALVAEHGLVLTPGDNHDDELESFAERVLMASYRKGIDLYTVDELSETLTEAVIKMSEQYPQNRVRLKAIGGGGGKGQRIVALGGAAKTPELVREILNEVKTTGVGDNKNVLVELNIETTRHQEIQVIGNGEWCITLGGRDCSLQMHEQKLLEVSVTRESLLAAQQRAQHAGAEEEAAVLAQDILTLDAMEDEATRFGEAVGVDSVSTFECIVDRDKHFFMEMNTRIQVEHRVSELCYALRFSNPDDSGDGFVVESLVEAMVLLAAHGQQLPKPERIPRLSDSLEARLNATNDALQPSAGGMVE
;
A
#
# COMPACT_ATOMS: atom_id res chain seq x y z
N GLY A 1 -3.26 18.47 0.15
CA GLY A 1 -3.25 18.44 -1.30
C GLY A 1 -3.94 17.21 -1.84
N TYR A 2 -4.34 17.24 -3.08
CA TYR A 2 -4.87 16.08 -3.80
C TYR A 2 -4.33 16.06 -5.23
N GLY A 3 -4.46 14.92 -5.93
CA GLY A 3 -3.93 14.73 -7.28
C GLY A 3 -2.47 14.29 -7.31
N PHE A 4 -1.93 14.13 -8.50
CA PHE A 4 -0.65 13.44 -8.74
C PHE A 4 0.55 14.02 -7.98
N MET A 5 0.65 15.35 -7.87
CA MET A 5 1.77 15.99 -7.18
C MET A 5 1.64 15.96 -5.65
N ALA A 6 0.48 15.60 -5.11
CA ALA A 6 0.27 15.62 -3.66
C ALA A 6 1.04 14.50 -2.92
N GLU A 7 1.53 13.50 -3.65
CA GLU A 7 2.34 12.39 -3.16
C GLU A 7 3.79 12.44 -3.68
N ASP A 8 4.21 13.59 -4.23
CA ASP A 8 5.58 13.81 -4.64
C ASP A 8 6.42 14.32 -3.46
N GLU A 9 7.26 13.45 -2.92
CA GLU A 9 8.11 13.76 -1.76
C GLU A 9 9.00 14.96 -2.01
N GLN A 10 9.57 15.10 -3.23
CA GLN A 10 10.48 16.19 -3.56
C GLN A 10 9.76 17.53 -3.63
N MET A 11 8.53 17.54 -4.15
CA MET A 11 7.70 18.74 -4.17
C MET A 11 7.35 19.18 -2.74
N VAL A 12 6.89 18.26 -1.89
CA VAL A 12 6.54 18.57 -0.49
C VAL A 12 7.78 19.07 0.26
N ALA A 13 8.92 18.38 0.15
CA ALA A 13 10.20 18.81 0.77
C ALA A 13 10.66 20.18 0.26
N GLY A 14 10.46 20.47 -1.02
CA GLY A 14 10.76 21.80 -1.59
C GLY A 14 9.89 22.91 -1.00
N MET A 15 8.61 22.67 -0.77
CA MET A 15 7.71 23.60 -0.10
C MET A 15 8.11 23.83 1.36
N GLU A 16 8.40 22.76 2.10
CA GLU A 16 8.89 22.82 3.48
C GLU A 16 10.19 23.65 3.58
N ALA A 17 11.15 23.38 2.71
CA ALA A 17 12.41 24.11 2.65
C ALA A 17 12.23 25.62 2.32
N ALA A 18 11.19 25.96 1.57
CA ALA A 18 10.81 27.34 1.27
C ALA A 18 10.02 28.03 2.40
N GLY A 19 9.75 27.33 3.50
CA GLY A 19 8.93 27.84 4.62
C GLY A 19 7.43 27.92 4.32
N LEU A 20 6.96 27.18 3.30
CA LEU A 20 5.55 27.11 2.95
C LEU A 20 4.90 25.92 3.68
N THR A 21 3.72 26.16 4.26
CA THR A 21 2.94 25.09 4.88
C THR A 21 2.19 24.29 3.81
N PHE A 22 2.53 23.01 3.67
CA PHE A 22 1.78 22.10 2.82
C PHE A 22 0.56 21.54 3.60
N ILE A 23 -0.64 21.68 3.06
CA ILE A 23 -1.84 21.10 3.64
C ILE A 23 -1.93 19.64 3.16
N GLY A 24 -1.37 18.74 3.92
CA GLY A 24 -1.20 17.31 3.63
C GLY A 24 -0.10 16.71 4.51
N PRO A 25 0.23 15.43 4.34
CA PRO A 25 1.34 14.79 5.03
C PRO A 25 2.69 15.44 4.68
N CYS A 26 3.60 15.50 5.66
CA CYS A 26 4.94 16.03 5.44
C CYS A 26 5.78 15.11 4.52
N SER A 27 6.87 15.63 3.98
CA SER A 27 7.75 14.91 3.03
C SER A 27 8.27 13.59 3.60
N ARG A 28 8.56 13.55 4.92
CA ARG A 28 8.98 12.32 5.61
C ARG A 28 7.88 11.25 5.56
N THR A 29 6.64 11.60 5.88
CA THR A 29 5.49 10.68 5.85
C THR A 29 5.21 10.23 4.42
N VAL A 30 5.25 11.14 3.44
CA VAL A 30 5.08 10.79 2.01
C VAL A 30 6.12 9.77 1.58
N ARG A 31 7.39 9.93 1.95
CA ARG A 31 8.45 8.98 1.62
C ARG A 31 8.23 7.63 2.30
N GLN A 32 8.06 7.60 3.62
CA GLN A 32 8.01 6.36 4.41
C GLN A 32 6.77 5.51 4.14
N ALA A 33 5.65 6.15 3.83
CA ALA A 33 4.38 5.46 3.58
C ALA A 33 4.06 5.31 2.08
N GLY A 34 4.54 6.23 1.22
CA GLY A 34 4.27 6.24 -0.21
C GLY A 34 5.21 5.38 -1.04
N LEU A 35 6.47 5.19 -0.60
CA LEU A 35 7.40 4.30 -1.30
C LEU A 35 7.08 2.84 -0.95
N LYS A 36 6.72 2.05 -1.97
CA LYS A 36 6.22 0.67 -1.77
C LYS A 36 7.16 -0.23 -0.97
N ASP A 37 8.47 -0.09 -1.19
CA ASP A 37 9.49 -0.88 -0.51
C ASP A 37 9.61 -0.50 0.98
N GLU A 38 9.64 0.80 1.28
CA GLU A 38 9.71 1.31 2.65
C GLU A 38 8.41 1.01 3.41
N ALA A 39 7.27 1.22 2.77
CA ALA A 39 5.96 0.91 3.32
C ALA A 39 5.83 -0.58 3.68
N LYS A 40 6.23 -1.49 2.78
CA LYS A 40 6.18 -2.94 3.03
C LYS A 40 7.12 -3.36 4.16
N ARG A 41 8.35 -2.83 4.21
CA ARG A 41 9.27 -3.08 5.33
C ARG A 41 8.70 -2.61 6.67
N THR A 42 8.14 -1.40 6.69
CA THR A 42 7.49 -0.87 7.89
C THR A 42 6.28 -1.71 8.29
N ALA A 43 5.43 -2.10 7.33
CA ALA A 43 4.27 -2.96 7.56
C ALA A 43 4.68 -4.28 8.25
N LEU A 44 5.67 -4.96 7.70
CA LEU A 44 6.20 -6.21 8.29
C LEU A 44 6.74 -6.00 9.71
N ARG A 45 7.50 -4.91 9.95
CA ARG A 45 8.08 -4.59 11.26
C ARG A 45 7.03 -4.39 12.34
N VAL A 46 5.89 -3.80 12.00
CA VAL A 46 4.80 -3.53 12.96
C VAL A 46 3.68 -4.57 12.94
N GLY A 47 3.91 -5.71 12.26
CA GLY A 47 2.99 -6.83 12.23
C GLY A 47 1.71 -6.55 11.44
N VAL A 48 1.82 -5.77 10.36
CA VAL A 48 0.74 -5.59 9.37
C VAL A 48 0.77 -6.75 8.39
N SER A 49 -0.40 -7.27 8.08
CA SER A 49 -0.59 -8.35 7.12
C SER A 49 -0.24 -7.88 5.70
N VAL A 50 0.78 -8.46 5.09
CA VAL A 50 1.17 -8.18 3.70
C VAL A 50 0.98 -9.41 2.84
N THR A 51 0.78 -9.23 1.54
CA THR A 51 0.70 -10.36 0.60
C THR A 51 1.97 -11.21 0.73
N PRO A 52 1.85 -12.52 1.01
CA PRO A 52 2.99 -13.41 1.06
C PRO A 52 3.78 -13.37 -0.23
N GLY A 53 5.12 -13.24 -0.11
CA GLY A 53 5.96 -13.15 -1.29
C GLY A 53 7.40 -12.78 -0.98
N ILE A 54 8.19 -12.67 -2.03
CA ILE A 54 9.53 -12.09 -2.01
C ILE A 54 9.58 -10.91 -2.97
N ASP A 55 10.25 -9.84 -2.55
CA ASP A 55 10.46 -8.61 -3.32
C ASP A 55 11.93 -8.34 -3.65
N ASN A 56 12.82 -9.17 -3.11
CA ASN A 56 14.27 -9.06 -3.21
C ASN A 56 14.91 -10.15 -4.11
N GLY A 57 14.21 -10.60 -5.16
CA GLY A 57 14.67 -11.69 -6.03
C GLY A 57 16.09 -11.50 -6.59
N THR A 58 16.46 -10.26 -6.96
CA THR A 58 17.82 -9.95 -7.44
C THR A 58 18.86 -10.03 -6.34
N THR A 59 18.53 -9.59 -5.11
CA THR A 59 19.39 -9.70 -3.92
C THR A 59 19.66 -11.15 -3.59
N LEU A 60 18.61 -11.97 -3.55
CA LEU A 60 18.73 -13.42 -3.33
C LEU A 60 19.58 -14.10 -4.41
N THR A 61 19.44 -13.66 -5.67
CA THR A 61 20.26 -14.16 -6.78
C THR A 61 21.74 -13.81 -6.58
N LEU A 62 22.03 -12.57 -6.18
CA LEU A 62 23.40 -12.15 -5.88
C LEU A 62 23.99 -12.95 -4.71
N LEU A 63 23.22 -13.14 -3.63
CA LEU A 63 23.65 -13.87 -2.45
C LEU A 63 23.87 -15.38 -2.70
N LYS A 64 23.17 -15.99 -3.63
CA LYS A 64 23.49 -17.36 -4.06
C LYS A 64 24.87 -17.47 -4.69
N LYS A 65 25.28 -16.43 -5.41
CA LYS A 65 26.57 -16.38 -6.09
C LYS A 65 27.70 -15.89 -5.18
N TYR A 66 27.39 -14.96 -4.26
CA TYR A 66 28.32 -14.33 -3.31
C TYR A 66 27.73 -14.41 -1.89
N PRO A 67 27.91 -15.55 -1.19
CA PRO A 67 27.10 -15.90 -0.02
C PRO A 67 27.50 -15.18 1.28
N ASP A 68 28.57 -14.40 1.27
CA ASP A 68 29.05 -13.72 2.46
C ASP A 68 29.57 -12.30 2.15
N LYS A 69 29.75 -11.51 3.21
CA LYS A 69 30.17 -10.12 3.11
C LYS A 69 31.55 -9.96 2.45
N GLY A 70 32.47 -10.89 2.73
CA GLY A 70 33.81 -10.84 2.14
C GLY A 70 33.79 -11.04 0.63
N ALA A 71 32.95 -11.96 0.12
CA ALA A 71 32.75 -12.17 -1.31
C ALA A 71 32.14 -10.92 -1.98
N LEU A 72 31.19 -10.26 -1.33
CA LEU A 72 30.59 -9.02 -1.83
C LEU A 72 31.59 -7.84 -1.79
N GLU A 73 32.42 -7.72 -0.76
CA GLU A 73 33.49 -6.71 -0.68
C GLU A 73 34.54 -6.90 -1.79
N ALA A 74 34.92 -8.15 -2.06
CA ALA A 74 35.82 -8.45 -3.18
C ALA A 74 35.20 -8.05 -4.53
N LEU A 75 33.90 -8.29 -4.73
CA LEU A 75 33.16 -7.87 -5.92
C LEU A 75 33.10 -6.34 -6.06
N VAL A 76 32.88 -5.62 -4.96
CA VAL A 76 32.91 -4.15 -4.91
C VAL A 76 34.28 -3.62 -5.35
N ALA A 77 35.37 -4.23 -4.86
CA ALA A 77 36.74 -3.84 -5.20
C ALA A 77 37.05 -4.16 -6.68
N GLU A 78 36.70 -5.37 -7.16
CA GLU A 78 36.94 -5.81 -8.52
C GLU A 78 36.29 -4.87 -9.55
N HIS A 79 35.06 -4.49 -9.30
CA HIS A 79 34.29 -3.61 -10.19
C HIS A 79 34.43 -2.11 -9.86
N GLY A 80 35.15 -1.74 -8.80
CA GLY A 80 35.31 -0.37 -8.36
C GLY A 80 33.96 0.31 -8.10
N LEU A 81 33.05 -0.37 -7.39
CA LEU A 81 31.72 0.15 -7.08
C LEU A 81 31.81 1.17 -5.94
N VAL A 82 31.02 2.24 -6.04
CA VAL A 82 30.89 3.25 -4.98
C VAL A 82 29.56 3.03 -4.27
N LEU A 83 29.64 2.52 -3.04
CA LEU A 83 28.45 2.31 -2.23
C LEU A 83 27.97 3.62 -1.60
N THR A 84 26.65 3.81 -1.54
CA THR A 84 26.07 4.87 -0.72
C THR A 84 26.20 4.50 0.77
N PRO A 85 26.42 5.50 1.66
CA PRO A 85 26.32 5.26 3.10
C PRO A 85 24.96 4.60 3.41
N GLY A 86 24.97 3.61 4.27
CA GLY A 86 23.73 2.97 4.70
C GLY A 86 23.16 3.59 5.95
N ASP A 87 21.91 3.27 6.23
CA ASP A 87 21.24 3.57 7.50
C ASP A 87 21.71 2.60 8.60
N ASN A 88 21.27 2.78 9.84
CA ASN A 88 21.69 2.02 11.03
C ASN A 88 21.48 0.48 11.00
N HIS A 89 20.98 -0.08 9.90
CA HIS A 89 20.82 -1.53 9.65
C HIS A 89 21.90 -2.11 8.70
N ASP A 90 23.00 -1.43 8.53
CA ASP A 90 24.07 -1.75 7.57
C ASP A 90 24.81 -3.06 7.80
N ASP A 91 24.61 -3.72 8.94
CA ASP A 91 25.28 -4.98 9.27
C ASP A 91 24.57 -6.22 8.69
N GLU A 92 23.36 -6.09 8.17
CA GLU A 92 22.65 -7.19 7.54
C GLU A 92 23.18 -7.47 6.14
N LEU A 93 23.49 -8.74 5.86
CA LEU A 93 24.05 -9.18 4.58
C LEU A 93 23.18 -8.81 3.37
N GLU A 94 21.86 -8.90 3.53
CA GLU A 94 20.91 -8.52 2.47
C GLU A 94 20.97 -7.04 2.14
N SER A 95 20.96 -6.16 3.15
CA SER A 95 21.11 -4.71 2.95
C SER A 95 22.43 -4.35 2.28
N PHE A 96 23.51 -5.05 2.63
CA PHE A 96 24.79 -4.85 1.97
C PHE A 96 24.72 -5.26 0.50
N ALA A 97 24.14 -6.42 0.19
CA ALA A 97 23.97 -6.92 -1.17
C ALA A 97 23.08 -5.99 -2.04
N GLU A 98 22.01 -5.43 -1.48
CA GLU A 98 21.19 -4.42 -2.15
C GLU A 98 21.99 -3.17 -2.54
N ARG A 99 22.83 -2.64 -1.65
CA ARG A 99 23.69 -1.50 -1.94
C ARG A 99 24.71 -1.81 -3.03
N VAL A 100 25.24 -3.03 -3.04
CA VAL A 100 26.14 -3.50 -4.11
C VAL A 100 25.41 -3.53 -5.46
N LEU A 101 24.18 -4.07 -5.50
CA LEU A 101 23.34 -4.07 -6.70
C LEU A 101 23.03 -2.64 -7.18
N MET A 102 22.61 -1.76 -6.29
CA MET A 102 22.30 -0.36 -6.64
C MET A 102 23.54 0.38 -7.19
N ALA A 103 24.73 0.09 -6.66
CA ALA A 103 25.97 0.65 -7.16
C ALA A 103 26.33 0.07 -8.55
N SER A 104 26.07 -1.22 -8.78
CA SER A 104 26.31 -1.86 -10.08
C SER A 104 25.40 -1.30 -11.16
N TYR A 105 24.12 -1.09 -10.86
CA TYR A 105 23.14 -0.48 -11.78
C TYR A 105 23.57 0.93 -12.20
N ARG A 106 23.96 1.77 -11.23
CA ARG A 106 24.49 3.13 -11.52
C ARG A 106 25.74 3.11 -12.41
N LYS A 107 26.53 2.04 -12.34
CA LYS A 107 27.73 1.87 -13.14
C LYS A 107 27.48 1.18 -14.49
N GLY A 108 26.24 0.73 -14.73
CA GLY A 108 25.89 0.00 -15.95
C GLY A 108 26.53 -1.41 -16.00
N ILE A 109 26.55 -2.13 -14.86
CA ILE A 109 27.15 -3.46 -14.74
C ILE A 109 26.09 -4.46 -14.28
N ASP A 110 25.99 -5.60 -14.96
CA ASP A 110 25.19 -6.74 -14.53
C ASP A 110 26.06 -7.68 -13.68
N LEU A 111 25.67 -7.89 -12.42
CA LEU A 111 26.35 -8.83 -11.50
C LEU A 111 25.74 -10.24 -11.54
N TYR A 112 24.61 -10.38 -12.20
CA TYR A 112 23.88 -11.64 -12.41
C TYR A 112 23.28 -11.67 -13.81
N THR A 113 22.96 -12.85 -14.28
CA THR A 113 22.27 -13.07 -15.56
C THR A 113 20.76 -13.22 -15.35
N VAL A 114 19.98 -13.03 -16.41
CA VAL A 114 18.53 -13.28 -16.37
C VAL A 114 18.22 -14.76 -16.09
N ASP A 115 19.10 -15.66 -16.47
CA ASP A 115 18.93 -17.09 -16.21
C ASP A 115 19.14 -17.40 -14.72
N GLU A 116 20.19 -16.88 -14.09
CA GLU A 116 20.41 -16.99 -12.63
C GLU A 116 19.24 -16.39 -11.83
N LEU A 117 18.72 -15.24 -12.25
CA LEU A 117 17.53 -14.64 -11.65
C LEU A 117 16.31 -15.57 -11.81
N SER A 118 16.10 -16.11 -13.01
CA SER A 118 14.97 -16.98 -13.29
C SER A 118 15.00 -18.28 -12.47
N GLU A 119 16.19 -18.84 -12.21
CA GLU A 119 16.35 -20.00 -11.32
C GLU A 119 15.94 -19.65 -9.88
N THR A 120 16.40 -18.51 -9.36
CA THR A 120 16.05 -18.04 -8.02
C THR A 120 14.54 -17.82 -7.87
N LEU A 121 13.92 -17.16 -8.86
CA LEU A 121 12.48 -16.93 -8.85
C LEU A 121 11.67 -18.22 -9.01
N THR A 122 12.19 -19.20 -9.76
CA THR A 122 11.54 -20.52 -9.89
C THR A 122 11.50 -21.26 -8.57
N GLU A 123 12.59 -21.25 -7.80
CA GLU A 123 12.61 -21.84 -6.46
C GLU A 123 11.63 -21.13 -5.50
N ALA A 124 11.55 -19.80 -5.58
CA ALA A 124 10.60 -19.04 -4.80
C ALA A 124 9.14 -19.40 -5.17
N VAL A 125 8.84 -19.56 -6.46
CA VAL A 125 7.53 -20.00 -6.95
C VAL A 125 7.21 -21.41 -6.46
N ILE A 126 8.15 -22.34 -6.49
CA ILE A 126 7.96 -23.70 -5.99
C ILE A 126 7.64 -23.67 -4.49
N LYS A 127 8.47 -22.98 -3.69
CA LYS A 127 8.27 -22.87 -2.24
C LYS A 127 6.91 -22.26 -1.90
N MET A 128 6.49 -21.21 -2.63
CA MET A 128 5.19 -20.60 -2.44
C MET A 128 4.04 -21.53 -2.82
N SER A 129 4.16 -22.27 -3.92
CA SER A 129 3.16 -23.25 -4.34
C SER A 129 3.02 -24.42 -3.37
N GLU A 130 4.10 -24.81 -2.70
CA GLU A 130 4.06 -25.83 -1.63
C GLU A 130 3.36 -25.30 -0.38
N GLN A 131 3.61 -24.04 -0.02
CA GLN A 131 3.01 -23.41 1.15
C GLN A 131 1.53 -23.06 0.93
N TYR A 132 1.15 -22.72 -0.31
CA TYR A 132 -0.20 -22.31 -0.70
C TYR A 132 -0.70 -23.12 -1.90
N PRO A 133 -0.99 -24.43 -1.76
CA PRO A 133 -1.25 -25.33 -2.89
C PRO A 133 -2.54 -25.04 -3.66
N GLN A 134 -3.44 -24.23 -3.09
CA GLN A 134 -4.71 -23.85 -3.71
C GLN A 134 -4.64 -22.53 -4.47
N ASN A 135 -3.53 -21.81 -4.35
CA ASN A 135 -3.38 -20.48 -4.93
C ASN A 135 -2.35 -20.49 -6.06
N ARG A 136 -2.62 -19.69 -7.06
CA ARG A 136 -1.63 -19.37 -8.09
C ARG A 136 -0.58 -18.39 -7.54
N VAL A 137 0.52 -18.23 -8.24
CA VAL A 137 1.59 -17.30 -7.90
C VAL A 137 1.63 -16.20 -8.94
N ARG A 138 1.84 -14.95 -8.51
CA ARG A 138 1.99 -13.79 -9.37
C ARG A 138 3.44 -13.36 -9.44
N LEU A 139 3.92 -13.12 -10.65
CA LEU A 139 5.20 -12.49 -10.92
C LEU A 139 4.95 -11.05 -11.34
N LYS A 140 5.70 -10.09 -10.79
CA LYS A 140 5.50 -8.66 -11.07
C LYS A 140 6.83 -7.91 -11.11
N ALA A 141 7.14 -7.23 -12.22
CA ALA A 141 8.30 -6.35 -12.28
C ALA A 141 8.12 -5.10 -11.41
N ILE A 142 9.18 -4.64 -10.76
CA ILE A 142 9.17 -3.39 -9.97
C ILE A 142 8.75 -2.18 -10.81
N GLY A 143 9.21 -2.09 -12.04
CA GLY A 143 8.88 -1.01 -12.99
C GLY A 143 7.53 -1.15 -13.69
N GLY A 144 6.73 -2.18 -13.36
CA GLY A 144 5.42 -2.41 -13.97
C GLY A 144 4.33 -1.55 -13.31
N GLY A 145 3.41 -1.03 -14.15
CA GLY A 145 2.23 -0.28 -13.71
C GLY A 145 1.08 -0.47 -14.70
N GLY A 146 -0.17 -0.18 -14.28
CA GLY A 146 -1.33 -0.28 -15.17
C GLY A 146 -1.54 -1.69 -15.74
N GLY A 147 -1.37 -2.74 -14.93
CA GLY A 147 -1.53 -4.13 -15.36
C GLY A 147 -0.38 -4.70 -16.21
N LYS A 148 0.62 -3.88 -16.60
CA LYS A 148 1.77 -4.30 -17.38
C LYS A 148 2.89 -4.85 -16.50
N GLY A 149 3.71 -5.75 -17.07
CA GLY A 149 4.86 -6.33 -16.36
C GLY A 149 4.47 -7.34 -15.29
N GLN A 150 3.33 -8.02 -15.43
CA GLN A 150 2.91 -9.06 -14.50
C GLN A 150 2.38 -10.30 -15.22
N ARG A 151 2.63 -11.46 -14.63
CA ARG A 151 2.17 -12.76 -15.12
C ARG A 151 1.72 -13.63 -13.95
N ILE A 152 0.76 -14.50 -14.22
CA ILE A 152 0.28 -15.48 -13.24
C ILE A 152 0.85 -16.86 -13.63
N VAL A 153 1.55 -17.46 -12.69
CA VAL A 153 2.00 -18.86 -12.80
C VAL A 153 0.82 -19.74 -12.41
N ALA A 154 0.39 -20.60 -13.34
CA ALA A 154 -0.69 -21.55 -13.10
C ALA A 154 -0.30 -22.57 -12.01
N LEU A 155 -1.30 -23.21 -11.39
CA LEU A 155 -1.06 -24.32 -10.46
C LEU A 155 -0.23 -25.41 -11.15
N GLY A 156 0.84 -25.82 -10.49
CA GLY A 156 1.81 -26.80 -11.06
C GLY A 156 2.69 -26.26 -12.20
N GLY A 157 2.58 -24.96 -12.51
CA GLY A 157 3.25 -24.33 -13.65
C GLY A 157 4.63 -23.73 -13.38
N ALA A 158 5.28 -24.02 -12.25
CA ALA A 158 6.54 -23.41 -11.85
C ALA A 158 7.66 -23.53 -12.91
N ALA A 159 7.67 -24.59 -13.70
CA ALA A 159 8.65 -24.77 -14.80
C ALA A 159 8.57 -23.68 -15.90
N LYS A 160 7.47 -22.95 -16.00
CA LYS A 160 7.32 -21.83 -16.95
C LYS A 160 7.87 -20.50 -16.43
N THR A 161 8.28 -20.42 -15.18
CA THR A 161 8.78 -19.18 -14.57
C THR A 161 9.86 -18.49 -15.40
N PRO A 162 10.89 -19.20 -15.96
CA PRO A 162 11.94 -18.54 -16.76
C PRO A 162 11.41 -17.86 -18.03
N GLU A 163 10.41 -18.45 -18.68
CA GLU A 163 9.76 -17.88 -19.88
C GLU A 163 8.98 -16.60 -19.47
N LEU A 164 8.16 -16.70 -18.42
CA LEU A 164 7.34 -15.60 -17.94
C LEU A 164 8.19 -14.41 -17.44
N VAL A 165 9.32 -14.67 -16.79
CA VAL A 165 10.27 -13.63 -16.36
C VAL A 165 10.81 -12.86 -17.56
N ARG A 166 11.24 -13.56 -18.62
CA ARG A 166 11.72 -12.91 -19.85
C ARG A 166 10.62 -12.08 -20.53
N GLU A 167 9.39 -12.59 -20.61
CA GLU A 167 8.25 -11.83 -21.14
C GLU A 167 8.01 -10.55 -20.35
N ILE A 168 7.99 -10.64 -19.01
CA ILE A 168 7.80 -9.50 -18.09
C ILE A 168 8.88 -8.44 -18.35
N LEU A 169 10.15 -8.81 -18.31
CA LEU A 169 11.27 -7.88 -18.50
C LEU A 169 11.25 -7.22 -19.88
N ASN A 170 10.86 -7.95 -20.93
CA ASN A 170 10.69 -7.40 -22.27
C ASN A 170 9.53 -6.39 -22.34
N GLU A 171 8.40 -6.69 -21.68
CA GLU A 171 7.23 -5.82 -21.67
C GLU A 171 7.52 -4.48 -20.99
N VAL A 172 8.24 -4.50 -19.85
CA VAL A 172 8.64 -3.28 -19.12
C VAL A 172 9.93 -2.66 -19.65
N LYS A 173 10.53 -3.24 -20.70
CA LYS A 173 11.78 -2.78 -21.33
C LYS A 173 12.98 -2.66 -20.36
N THR A 174 13.06 -3.53 -19.38
CA THR A 174 14.17 -3.63 -18.42
C THR A 174 15.12 -4.77 -18.82
N THR A 175 15.72 -4.67 -20.02
CA THR A 175 16.59 -5.71 -20.58
C THR A 175 18.01 -5.20 -20.84
N GLY A 176 18.27 -3.92 -20.62
CA GLY A 176 19.58 -3.29 -20.79
C GLY A 176 20.59 -3.74 -19.75
N VAL A 177 21.86 -3.53 -20.04
CA VAL A 177 22.95 -3.75 -19.09
C VAL A 177 22.86 -2.70 -17.97
N GLY A 178 22.87 -3.14 -16.72
CA GLY A 178 22.72 -2.27 -15.55
C GLY A 178 21.27 -1.92 -15.20
N ASP A 179 20.28 -2.42 -15.92
CA ASP A 179 18.89 -2.25 -15.54
C ASP A 179 18.55 -3.05 -14.27
N ASN A 180 17.69 -2.50 -13.42
CA ASN A 180 17.12 -3.24 -12.30
C ASN A 180 16.07 -4.24 -12.81
N LYS A 181 16.44 -5.50 -12.93
CA LYS A 181 15.62 -6.59 -13.44
C LYS A 181 14.81 -7.29 -12.35
N ASN A 182 14.58 -6.64 -11.20
CA ASN A 182 13.88 -7.29 -10.09
C ASN A 182 12.42 -7.59 -10.43
N VAL A 183 12.03 -8.84 -10.14
CA VAL A 183 10.67 -9.35 -10.28
C VAL A 183 10.23 -9.91 -8.93
N LEU A 184 9.13 -9.40 -8.43
CA LEU A 184 8.48 -9.88 -7.22
C LEU A 184 7.80 -11.22 -7.50
N VAL A 185 7.79 -12.09 -6.50
CA VAL A 185 7.01 -13.33 -6.49
C VAL A 185 5.99 -13.20 -5.37
N GLU A 186 4.72 -13.13 -5.69
CA GLU A 186 3.65 -12.89 -4.72
C GLU A 186 2.55 -13.94 -4.85
N LEU A 187 1.88 -14.23 -3.73
CA LEU A 187 0.67 -15.04 -3.75
C LEU A 187 -0.40 -14.35 -4.61
N ASN A 188 -1.00 -15.07 -5.57
CA ASN A 188 -2.13 -14.52 -6.30
C ASN A 188 -3.40 -14.67 -5.48
N ILE A 189 -4.01 -13.54 -5.12
CA ILE A 189 -5.30 -13.53 -4.43
C ILE A 189 -6.40 -13.65 -5.48
N GLU A 190 -7.24 -14.69 -5.38
CA GLU A 190 -8.16 -15.07 -6.45
C GLU A 190 -9.51 -14.33 -6.38
N THR A 191 -10.07 -14.23 -5.19
CA THR A 191 -11.32 -13.51 -4.92
C THR A 191 -11.00 -12.26 -4.13
N THR A 192 -11.01 -11.11 -4.78
CA THR A 192 -10.57 -9.89 -4.14
C THR A 192 -11.70 -8.90 -3.96
N ARG A 193 -11.85 -8.40 -2.72
CA ARG A 193 -12.51 -7.12 -2.45
C ARG A 193 -11.41 -6.09 -2.22
N HIS A 194 -11.57 -4.92 -2.79
CA HIS A 194 -10.71 -3.79 -2.51
C HIS A 194 -11.36 -2.98 -1.39
N GLN A 195 -10.77 -3.04 -0.22
CA GLN A 195 -11.19 -2.26 0.93
C GLN A 195 -10.07 -1.35 1.41
N GLU A 196 -10.45 -0.24 1.99
CA GLU A 196 -9.50 0.74 2.46
C GLU A 196 -9.98 1.35 3.78
N ILE A 197 -9.03 1.76 4.62
CA ILE A 197 -9.29 2.43 5.91
C ILE A 197 -8.90 3.88 5.81
N GLN A 198 -9.83 4.78 6.15
CA GLN A 198 -9.53 6.21 6.28
C GLN A 198 -8.72 6.44 7.55
N VAL A 199 -7.56 7.06 7.39
CA VAL A 199 -6.62 7.33 8.49
C VAL A 199 -6.41 8.84 8.62
N ILE A 200 -6.26 9.31 9.85
CA ILE A 200 -5.87 10.68 10.17
C ILE A 200 -4.93 10.69 11.38
N GLY A 201 -3.92 11.55 11.37
CA GLY A 201 -2.98 11.69 12.46
C GLY A 201 -2.33 13.07 12.49
N ASN A 202 -1.55 13.33 13.55
CA ASN A 202 -0.77 14.57 13.71
C ASN A 202 0.74 14.32 13.89
N GLY A 203 1.18 13.09 13.61
CA GLY A 203 2.57 12.65 13.83
C GLY A 203 2.82 12.02 15.21
N GLU A 204 1.94 12.24 16.21
CA GLU A 204 2.02 11.65 17.56
C GLU A 204 0.91 10.63 17.82
N TRP A 205 -0.25 10.85 17.24
CA TRP A 205 -1.39 9.94 17.31
C TRP A 205 -1.92 9.64 15.91
N CYS A 206 -2.52 8.48 15.77
CA CYS A 206 -3.22 8.04 14.57
C CYS A 206 -4.56 7.42 14.96
N ILE A 207 -5.62 7.73 14.20
CA ILE A 207 -6.94 7.13 14.35
C ILE A 207 -7.51 6.78 12.96
N THR A 208 -8.51 5.91 12.97
CA THR A 208 -9.25 5.48 11.77
C THR A 208 -10.66 6.03 11.78
N LEU A 209 -11.24 6.20 10.59
CA LEU A 209 -12.62 6.66 10.38
C LEU A 209 -13.43 5.64 9.56
N GLY A 210 -13.32 4.36 9.95
CA GLY A 210 -13.96 3.25 9.26
C GLY A 210 -13.36 2.94 7.90
N GLY A 211 -13.96 1.99 7.23
CA GLY A 211 -13.55 1.52 5.92
C GLY A 211 -14.47 1.98 4.79
N ARG A 212 -13.98 1.76 3.57
CA ARG A 212 -14.75 1.84 2.33
C ARG A 212 -14.50 0.58 1.51
N ASP A 213 -15.54 0.06 0.89
CA ASP A 213 -15.42 -0.99 -0.13
C ASP A 213 -15.43 -0.33 -1.49
N CYS A 214 -14.34 -0.49 -2.22
CA CYS A 214 -14.09 0.08 -3.53
C CYS A 214 -13.92 -1.02 -4.59
N SER A 215 -14.55 -2.18 -4.39
CA SER A 215 -14.37 -3.36 -5.25
C SER A 215 -14.95 -3.19 -6.65
N LEU A 216 -15.99 -2.35 -6.81
CA LEU A 216 -16.57 -2.09 -8.12
C LEU A 216 -15.72 -1.06 -8.88
N GLN A 217 -14.91 -1.56 -9.81
CA GLN A 217 -13.96 -0.78 -10.59
C GLN A 217 -14.09 -1.09 -12.08
N MET A 218 -13.77 -0.11 -12.91
CA MET A 218 -13.65 -0.26 -14.36
C MET A 218 -12.39 0.48 -14.84
N HIS A 219 -11.54 -0.19 -15.60
CA HIS A 219 -10.28 0.38 -16.09
C HIS A 219 -9.41 0.98 -14.95
N GLU A 220 -9.33 0.28 -13.82
CA GLU A 220 -8.60 0.70 -12.61
C GLU A 220 -9.16 1.97 -11.93
N GLN A 221 -10.35 2.40 -12.30
CA GLN A 221 -11.07 3.49 -11.65
C GLN A 221 -12.21 2.94 -10.78
N LYS A 222 -12.25 3.40 -9.55
CA LYS A 222 -13.36 3.13 -8.62
C LYS A 222 -14.63 3.74 -9.21
N LEU A 223 -15.72 2.95 -9.30
CA LEU A 223 -17.03 3.42 -9.79
C LEU A 223 -18.02 3.63 -8.67
N LEU A 224 -17.91 2.81 -7.64
CA LEU A 224 -18.78 2.83 -6.48
C LEU A 224 -17.92 2.60 -5.23
N GLU A 225 -18.05 3.49 -4.29
CA GLU A 225 -17.44 3.41 -2.97
C GLU A 225 -18.54 3.36 -1.92
N VAL A 226 -18.55 2.30 -1.11
CA VAL A 226 -19.53 2.07 -0.06
C VAL A 226 -18.84 2.06 1.29
N SER A 227 -19.43 2.76 2.27
CA SER A 227 -18.91 2.74 3.64
C SER A 227 -18.94 1.33 4.24
N VAL A 228 -17.89 0.98 4.97
CA VAL A 228 -17.82 -0.21 5.80
C VAL A 228 -17.56 0.25 7.22
N THR A 229 -18.63 0.32 8.01
CA THR A 229 -18.56 0.78 9.40
C THR A 229 -18.93 -0.36 10.36
N ARG A 230 -18.33 -0.34 11.54
CA ARG A 230 -18.64 -1.35 12.55
C ARG A 230 -20.13 -1.29 12.94
N GLU A 231 -20.70 -0.09 13.00
CA GLU A 231 -22.10 0.17 13.31
C GLU A 231 -23.04 -0.45 12.26
N SER A 232 -22.75 -0.27 10.97
CA SER A 232 -23.56 -0.84 9.88
C SER A 232 -23.50 -2.36 9.86
N LEU A 233 -22.30 -2.94 10.03
CA LEU A 233 -22.11 -4.39 10.06
C LEU A 233 -22.82 -5.04 11.26
N LEU A 234 -22.72 -4.44 12.46
CA LEU A 234 -23.44 -4.91 13.64
C LEU A 234 -24.96 -4.86 13.46
N ALA A 235 -25.48 -3.77 12.90
CA ALA A 235 -26.92 -3.64 12.62
C ALA A 235 -27.37 -4.66 11.57
N ALA A 236 -26.57 -4.93 10.54
CA ALA A 236 -26.86 -5.95 9.54
C ALA A 236 -26.84 -7.36 10.15
N GLN A 237 -25.84 -7.67 10.97
CA GLN A 237 -25.72 -8.95 11.67
C GLN A 237 -26.93 -9.21 12.56
N GLN A 238 -27.37 -8.21 13.35
CA GLN A 238 -28.56 -8.32 14.18
C GLN A 238 -29.82 -8.57 13.35
N ARG A 239 -29.98 -7.89 12.20
CA ARG A 239 -31.11 -8.16 11.27
C ARG A 239 -31.08 -9.59 10.74
N ALA A 240 -29.93 -10.09 10.32
CA ALA A 240 -29.77 -11.45 9.84
C ALA A 240 -30.11 -12.49 10.92
N GLN A 241 -29.63 -12.28 12.15
CA GLN A 241 -29.97 -13.14 13.30
C GLN A 241 -31.49 -13.17 13.60
N HIS A 242 -32.15 -12.00 13.62
CA HIS A 242 -33.59 -11.92 13.84
C HIS A 242 -34.39 -12.57 12.72
N ALA A 243 -33.87 -12.58 11.49
CA ALA A 243 -34.50 -13.26 10.34
C ALA A 243 -34.19 -14.75 10.30
N GLY A 244 -33.37 -15.30 11.20
CA GLY A 244 -32.92 -16.68 11.19
C GLY A 244 -31.96 -17.04 10.06
N ALA A 245 -31.31 -16.02 9.44
CA ALA A 245 -30.31 -16.17 8.40
C ALA A 245 -28.92 -16.38 9.02
N GLU A 246 -28.69 -17.55 9.61
CA GLU A 246 -27.49 -17.85 10.39
C GLU A 246 -26.19 -17.76 9.57
N GLU A 247 -26.22 -18.21 8.30
CA GLU A 247 -25.06 -18.15 7.40
C GLU A 247 -24.67 -16.70 7.10
N GLU A 248 -25.64 -15.84 6.79
CA GLU A 248 -25.40 -14.40 6.59
C GLU A 248 -24.88 -13.72 7.86
N ALA A 249 -25.45 -14.04 9.03
CA ALA A 249 -25.00 -13.52 10.31
C ALA A 249 -23.55 -13.93 10.62
N ALA A 250 -23.14 -15.15 10.23
CA ALA A 250 -21.77 -15.62 10.39
C ALA A 250 -20.79 -14.89 9.45
N VAL A 251 -21.17 -14.64 8.20
CA VAL A 251 -20.37 -13.83 7.26
C VAL A 251 -20.18 -12.42 7.80
N LEU A 252 -21.25 -11.77 8.27
CA LEU A 252 -21.17 -10.42 8.84
C LEU A 252 -20.32 -10.36 10.13
N ALA A 253 -20.36 -11.42 10.95
CA ALA A 253 -19.45 -11.53 12.10
C ALA A 253 -18.00 -11.58 11.67
N GLN A 254 -17.66 -12.29 10.59
CA GLN A 254 -16.33 -12.33 10.04
C GLN A 254 -15.91 -10.99 9.44
N ASP A 255 -16.81 -10.30 8.71
CA ASP A 255 -16.55 -8.97 8.16
C ASP A 255 -16.23 -7.95 9.29
N ILE A 256 -16.90 -8.03 10.44
CA ILE A 256 -16.59 -7.19 11.61
C ILE A 256 -15.17 -7.47 12.12
N LEU A 257 -14.79 -8.74 12.27
CA LEU A 257 -13.44 -9.10 12.73
C LEU A 257 -12.36 -8.62 11.74
N THR A 258 -12.63 -8.72 10.45
CA THR A 258 -11.72 -8.27 9.38
C THR A 258 -11.58 -6.76 9.41
N LEU A 259 -12.68 -6.01 9.56
CA LEU A 259 -12.64 -4.54 9.69
C LEU A 259 -11.86 -4.11 10.93
N ASP A 260 -12.16 -4.71 12.10
CA ASP A 260 -11.48 -4.39 13.36
C ASP A 260 -9.96 -4.63 13.23
N ALA A 261 -9.54 -5.72 12.57
CA ALA A 261 -8.14 -6.03 12.32
C ALA A 261 -7.47 -5.04 11.36
N MET A 262 -8.15 -4.66 10.27
CA MET A 262 -7.66 -3.66 9.33
C MET A 262 -7.51 -2.28 9.99
N GLU A 263 -8.47 -1.85 10.82
CA GLU A 263 -8.38 -0.58 11.55
C GLU A 263 -7.22 -0.57 12.56
N ASP A 264 -7.00 -1.69 13.27
CA ASP A 264 -5.87 -1.83 14.20
C ASP A 264 -4.52 -1.79 13.45
N GLU A 265 -4.41 -2.51 12.34
CA GLU A 265 -3.21 -2.50 11.51
C GLU A 265 -2.93 -1.13 10.88
N ALA A 266 -3.98 -0.45 10.39
CA ALA A 266 -3.87 0.90 9.83
C ALA A 266 -3.40 1.91 10.88
N THR A 267 -3.88 1.79 12.13
CA THR A 267 -3.44 2.63 13.25
C THR A 267 -1.98 2.39 13.57
N ARG A 268 -1.56 1.12 13.76
CA ARG A 268 -0.15 0.76 14.05
C ARG A 268 0.80 1.20 12.95
N PHE A 269 0.40 1.02 11.68
CA PHE A 269 1.18 1.47 10.54
C PHE A 269 1.29 3.00 10.51
N GLY A 270 0.16 3.69 10.67
CA GLY A 270 0.10 5.14 10.68
C GLY A 270 0.95 5.77 11.79
N GLU A 271 0.94 5.19 12.99
CA GLU A 271 1.81 5.61 14.10
C GLU A 271 3.30 5.36 13.78
N ALA A 272 3.62 4.22 13.17
CA ALA A 272 5.00 3.86 12.83
C ALA A 272 5.63 4.76 11.77
N VAL A 273 4.86 5.22 10.78
CA VAL A 273 5.32 6.17 9.75
C VAL A 273 5.11 7.63 10.16
N GLY A 274 4.46 7.87 11.31
CA GLY A 274 4.16 9.20 11.84
C GLY A 274 3.21 9.98 10.93
N VAL A 275 2.08 9.38 10.55
CA VAL A 275 1.04 10.05 9.75
C VAL A 275 0.65 11.37 10.43
N ASP A 276 0.78 12.47 9.71
CA ASP A 276 0.59 13.84 10.21
C ASP A 276 -0.47 14.63 9.44
N SER A 277 -1.30 13.93 8.68
CA SER A 277 -2.49 14.47 8.01
C SER A 277 -3.44 13.33 7.65
N VAL A 278 -4.35 13.57 6.69
CA VAL A 278 -5.27 12.57 6.16
C VAL A 278 -4.55 11.66 5.16
N SER A 279 -4.71 10.36 5.35
CA SER A 279 -4.16 9.31 4.47
C SER A 279 -5.14 8.15 4.35
N THR A 280 -4.92 7.24 3.43
CA THR A 280 -5.78 6.06 3.24
C THR A 280 -4.93 4.80 3.18
N PHE A 281 -5.25 3.82 4.01
CA PHE A 281 -4.59 2.52 4.08
C PHE A 281 -5.38 1.52 3.24
N GLU A 282 -4.85 1.11 2.09
CA GLU A 282 -5.52 0.24 1.13
C GLU A 282 -5.17 -1.24 1.34
N CYS A 283 -6.21 -2.09 1.26
CA CYS A 283 -6.10 -3.54 1.45
C CYS A 283 -6.81 -4.32 0.33
N ILE A 284 -6.25 -5.49 0.02
CA ILE A 284 -7.02 -6.57 -0.63
C ILE A 284 -7.57 -7.47 0.45
N VAL A 285 -8.87 -7.76 0.38
CA VAL A 285 -9.56 -8.67 1.30
C VAL A 285 -10.01 -9.90 0.52
N ASP A 286 -9.64 -11.08 1.02
CA ASP A 286 -10.08 -12.38 0.52
C ASP A 286 -10.72 -13.17 1.68
N ARG A 287 -12.03 -13.16 1.74
CA ARG A 287 -12.84 -13.79 2.80
C ARG A 287 -12.48 -13.26 4.19
N ASP A 288 -11.77 -14.06 4.99
CA ASP A 288 -11.35 -13.80 6.35
C ASP A 288 -9.92 -13.21 6.45
N LYS A 289 -9.27 -12.99 5.31
CA LYS A 289 -7.90 -12.47 5.24
C LYS A 289 -7.87 -11.12 4.56
N HIS A 290 -7.00 -10.26 5.03
CA HIS A 290 -6.69 -9.00 4.37
C HIS A 290 -5.18 -8.84 4.24
N PHE A 291 -4.77 -8.05 3.24
CA PHE A 291 -3.38 -7.80 2.94
C PHE A 291 -3.20 -6.34 2.56
N PHE A 292 -2.31 -5.67 3.25
CA PHE A 292 -1.91 -4.30 2.93
C PHE A 292 -1.33 -4.22 1.51
N MET A 293 -1.78 -3.25 0.76
CA MET A 293 -1.29 -2.94 -0.59
C MET A 293 -0.38 -1.72 -0.60
N GLU A 294 -0.92 -0.60 -0.14
CA GLU A 294 -0.24 0.69 -0.14
C GLU A 294 -0.95 1.69 0.79
N MET A 295 -0.29 2.78 1.12
CA MET A 295 -0.91 3.92 1.77
C MET A 295 -0.88 5.12 0.82
N ASN A 296 -2.05 5.66 0.51
CA ASN A 296 -2.14 6.94 -0.20
C ASN A 296 -1.97 8.08 0.80
N THR A 297 -0.88 8.84 0.64
CA THR A 297 -0.50 9.94 1.54
C THR A 297 -1.14 11.26 1.10
N ARG A 298 -2.42 11.22 0.82
CA ARG A 298 -3.23 12.36 0.39
C ARG A 298 -4.70 12.13 0.69
N ILE A 299 -5.50 13.18 0.58
CA ILE A 299 -6.94 13.01 0.54
C ILE A 299 -7.37 12.37 -0.79
N GLN A 300 -8.32 11.47 -0.75
CA GLN A 300 -8.91 10.81 -1.91
C GLN A 300 -10.25 11.44 -2.30
N VAL A 301 -10.73 11.17 -3.52
CA VAL A 301 -12.00 11.70 -4.03
C VAL A 301 -13.15 11.26 -3.12
N GLU A 302 -13.14 9.99 -2.72
CA GLU A 302 -14.14 9.30 -1.90
C GLU A 302 -14.09 9.62 -0.40
N HIS A 303 -13.32 10.62 0.03
CA HIS A 303 -13.21 11.00 1.45
C HIS A 303 -14.55 11.31 2.11
N ARG A 304 -15.53 11.82 1.34
CA ARG A 304 -16.85 12.14 1.84
C ARG A 304 -17.64 10.93 2.35
N VAL A 305 -17.35 9.74 1.82
CA VAL A 305 -17.95 8.50 2.32
C VAL A 305 -17.65 8.33 3.81
N SER A 306 -16.42 8.59 4.24
CA SER A 306 -16.03 8.54 5.66
C SER A 306 -16.56 9.74 6.47
N GLU A 307 -16.54 10.96 5.92
CA GLU A 307 -17.06 12.17 6.59
C GLU A 307 -18.55 12.08 6.95
N LEU A 308 -19.34 11.39 6.10
CA LEU A 308 -20.76 11.19 6.38
C LEU A 308 -20.99 10.19 7.52
N CYS A 309 -20.10 9.23 7.71
CA CYS A 309 -20.21 8.21 8.75
C CYS A 309 -19.63 8.64 10.09
N TYR A 310 -18.60 9.48 10.09
CA TYR A 310 -17.89 9.87 11.30
C TYR A 310 -17.55 11.36 11.34
N ALA A 311 -17.54 11.92 12.56
CA ALA A 311 -16.96 13.22 12.87
C ALA A 311 -15.85 13.07 13.90
N LEU A 312 -15.06 14.12 14.07
CA LEU A 312 -13.95 14.20 15.02
C LEU A 312 -14.30 15.20 16.12
N ARG A 313 -14.30 14.75 17.37
CA ARG A 313 -14.44 15.64 18.53
C ARG A 313 -13.07 15.89 19.14
N PHE A 314 -12.60 17.11 19.06
CA PHE A 314 -11.42 17.59 19.77
C PHE A 314 -11.86 18.20 21.10
N SER A 315 -11.33 17.70 22.21
CA SER A 315 -11.63 18.19 23.55
C SER A 315 -10.40 18.83 24.15
N ASN A 316 -10.61 19.89 24.92
CA ASN A 316 -9.52 20.49 25.69
C ASN A 316 -9.12 19.52 26.82
N PRO A 317 -7.83 19.11 26.92
CA PRO A 317 -7.38 18.21 27.99
C PRO A 317 -7.61 18.78 29.40
N ASP A 318 -7.58 20.12 29.54
CA ASP A 318 -7.68 20.82 30.81
C ASP A 318 -9.13 21.18 31.17
N ASP A 319 -10.05 21.16 30.20
CA ASP A 319 -11.48 21.44 30.41
C ASP A 319 -12.33 20.57 29.45
N SER A 320 -12.88 19.49 29.97
CA SER A 320 -13.69 18.55 29.18
C SER A 320 -15.00 19.13 28.62
N GLY A 321 -15.41 20.34 29.14
CA GLY A 321 -16.55 21.09 28.62
C GLY A 321 -16.21 21.98 27.42
N ASP A 322 -14.94 22.20 27.18
CA ASP A 322 -14.42 22.99 26.04
C ASP A 322 -13.92 22.07 24.94
N GLY A 323 -14.49 22.19 23.76
CA GLY A 323 -14.13 21.38 22.60
C GLY A 323 -14.93 21.76 21.37
N PHE A 324 -14.52 21.20 20.23
CA PHE A 324 -15.20 21.45 18.97
C PHE A 324 -15.29 20.15 18.14
N VAL A 325 -16.23 20.11 17.22
CA VAL A 325 -16.47 18.98 16.34
C VAL A 325 -16.09 19.37 14.91
N VAL A 326 -15.32 18.52 14.26
CA VAL A 326 -14.93 18.64 12.86
C VAL A 326 -15.61 17.54 12.05
N GLU A 327 -16.39 17.93 11.06
CA GLU A 327 -17.16 17.03 10.22
C GLU A 327 -16.56 16.84 8.83
N SER A 328 -15.57 17.66 8.45
CA SER A 328 -14.91 17.61 7.15
C SER A 328 -13.43 17.25 7.30
N LEU A 329 -12.97 16.28 6.51
CA LEU A 329 -11.56 15.91 6.45
C LEU A 329 -10.69 17.03 5.86
N VAL A 330 -11.25 17.86 4.97
CA VAL A 330 -10.55 19.05 4.45
C VAL A 330 -10.32 20.06 5.56
N GLU A 331 -11.32 20.31 6.40
CA GLU A 331 -11.18 21.17 7.60
C GLU A 331 -10.13 20.58 8.56
N ALA A 332 -10.20 19.28 8.83
CA ALA A 332 -9.22 18.59 9.67
C ALA A 332 -7.78 18.74 9.13
N MET A 333 -7.57 18.62 7.82
CA MET A 333 -6.26 18.84 7.19
C MET A 333 -5.75 20.28 7.41
N VAL A 334 -6.62 21.29 7.30
CA VAL A 334 -6.24 22.68 7.53
C VAL A 334 -5.86 22.90 9.00
N LEU A 335 -6.64 22.35 9.93
CA LEU A 335 -6.34 22.43 11.37
C LEU A 335 -5.03 21.73 11.72
N LEU A 336 -4.77 20.55 11.15
CA LEU A 336 -3.50 19.83 11.34
C LEU A 336 -2.31 20.61 10.78
N ALA A 337 -2.46 21.21 9.60
CA ALA A 337 -1.42 22.04 9.00
C ALA A 337 -1.14 23.32 9.80
N ALA A 338 -2.17 23.87 10.47
CA ALA A 338 -2.06 25.10 11.28
C ALA A 338 -1.51 24.84 12.69
N HIS A 339 -1.92 23.73 13.33
CA HIS A 339 -1.70 23.46 14.75
C HIS A 339 -0.80 22.24 15.02
N GLY A 340 -0.72 21.29 14.07
CA GLY A 340 0.15 20.13 14.16
C GLY A 340 -0.02 19.33 15.45
N GLN A 341 1.08 19.10 16.13
CA GLN A 341 1.12 18.32 17.38
C GLN A 341 0.41 18.97 18.58
N GLN A 342 -0.01 20.23 18.47
CA GLN A 342 -0.79 20.90 19.53
C GLN A 342 -2.25 20.40 19.59
N LEU A 343 -2.73 19.77 18.51
CA LEU A 343 -4.08 19.19 18.52
C LEU A 343 -4.09 17.88 19.31
N PRO A 344 -4.95 17.75 20.33
CA PRO A 344 -5.10 16.51 21.08
C PRO A 344 -5.68 15.41 20.18
N LYS A 345 -5.49 14.15 20.57
CA LYS A 345 -6.12 13.02 19.90
C LYS A 345 -7.64 13.16 19.95
N PRO A 346 -8.34 13.23 18.82
CA PRO A 346 -9.80 13.38 18.82
C PRO A 346 -10.51 12.06 19.14
N GLU A 347 -11.74 12.18 19.58
CA GLU A 347 -12.70 11.08 19.65
C GLU A 347 -13.40 10.94 18.30
N ARG A 348 -13.50 9.72 17.78
CA ARG A 348 -14.32 9.37 16.62
C ARG A 348 -15.78 9.30 17.03
N ILE A 349 -16.64 10.12 16.44
CA ILE A 349 -18.07 10.17 16.72
C ILE A 349 -18.86 9.60 15.55
N PRO A 350 -19.62 8.51 15.73
CA PRO A 350 -20.52 8.01 14.70
C PRO A 350 -21.60 9.05 14.35
N ARG A 351 -21.92 9.16 13.03
CA ARG A 351 -22.99 10.05 12.50
C ARG A 351 -24.05 9.24 11.78
N LEU A 352 -23.77 8.82 10.54
CA LEU A 352 -24.64 7.94 9.75
C LEU A 352 -24.04 6.53 9.74
N SER A 353 -24.89 5.52 9.70
CA SER A 353 -24.42 4.15 9.62
C SER A 353 -23.83 3.82 8.24
N ASP A 354 -24.42 4.38 7.18
CA ASP A 354 -24.09 4.03 5.80
C ASP A 354 -23.97 5.29 4.94
N SER A 355 -23.05 5.25 3.98
CA SER A 355 -22.87 6.24 2.94
C SER A 355 -22.34 5.58 1.67
N LEU A 356 -22.58 6.25 0.54
CA LEU A 356 -22.20 5.75 -0.78
C LEU A 356 -21.82 6.93 -1.67
N GLU A 357 -20.74 6.73 -2.43
CA GLU A 357 -20.35 7.60 -3.53
C GLU A 357 -20.40 6.82 -4.84
N ALA A 358 -21.02 7.40 -5.86
CA ALA A 358 -20.99 6.87 -7.22
C ALA A 358 -20.27 7.86 -8.14
N ARG A 359 -19.27 7.38 -8.88
CA ARG A 359 -18.54 8.20 -9.85
C ARG A 359 -19.20 8.13 -11.21
N LEU A 360 -19.54 9.29 -11.74
CA LEU A 360 -20.07 9.45 -13.09
C LEU A 360 -18.92 9.87 -14.02
N ASN A 361 -18.52 8.97 -14.90
CA ASN A 361 -17.47 9.22 -15.88
C ASN A 361 -18.08 9.40 -17.26
N ALA A 362 -17.70 10.48 -17.96
CA ALA A 362 -18.01 10.59 -19.38
C ALA A 362 -17.20 9.55 -20.17
N THR A 363 -17.89 8.74 -20.97
CA THR A 363 -17.27 7.71 -21.79
C THR A 363 -17.72 7.82 -23.25
N ASN A 364 -16.91 7.31 -24.16
CA ASN A 364 -17.33 7.03 -25.54
C ASN A 364 -18.15 5.73 -25.62
N ASP A 365 -18.62 5.38 -26.81
CA ASP A 365 -19.42 4.16 -27.04
C ASP A 365 -18.69 2.85 -26.70
N ALA A 366 -17.36 2.88 -26.63
CA ALA A 366 -16.52 1.76 -26.20
C ALA A 366 -16.22 1.77 -24.68
N LEU A 367 -16.94 2.59 -23.90
CA LEU A 367 -16.77 2.77 -22.46
C LEU A 367 -15.36 3.26 -22.04
N GLN A 368 -14.62 3.85 -22.96
CA GLN A 368 -13.33 4.46 -22.66
C GLN A 368 -13.53 5.90 -22.19
N PRO A 369 -12.72 6.42 -21.25
CA PRO A 369 -12.82 7.80 -20.80
C PRO A 369 -12.80 8.77 -21.97
N SER A 370 -13.76 9.69 -22.01
CA SER A 370 -13.88 10.75 -23.01
C SER A 370 -13.63 12.09 -22.34
N ALA A 371 -12.69 12.86 -22.89
CA ALA A 371 -12.43 14.22 -22.43
C ALA A 371 -13.28 15.20 -23.23
N GLY A 372 -14.03 16.05 -22.53
CA GLY A 372 -14.89 17.09 -23.10
C GLY A 372 -16.36 16.70 -23.13
N GLY A 373 -17.20 17.69 -23.21
CA GLY A 373 -18.65 17.60 -23.15
C GLY A 373 -19.22 18.35 -21.94
N MET A 374 -20.55 18.60 -21.98
CA MET A 374 -21.31 19.13 -20.85
C MET A 374 -22.06 17.98 -20.18
N VAL A 375 -22.04 17.94 -18.86
CA VAL A 375 -22.96 17.09 -18.07
C VAL A 375 -24.20 17.95 -17.82
N GLU A 376 -25.33 17.56 -18.39
CA GLU A 376 -26.64 18.23 -18.19
C GLU A 376 -27.31 17.68 -16.90
#